data_3b78d0bea1332b3ffa3c4fd9a9efe4e4
#
_entry.id   3b78d0bea1332b3ffa3c4fd9a9efe4e4
#
_cell.length_a   1.000
_cell.length_b   1.000
_cell.length_c   1.000
_cell.angle_alpha   90.00
_cell.angle_beta   90.00
_cell.angle_gamma   90.00
#
_symmetry.space_group_name_H-M   'P 1'
#
loop_
_entity.id
_entity.type
_entity.pdbx_description
1 polymer ?
#
loop_
_entity_poly.entity_id
_entity_poly.type
_entity_poly.pdbx_seq_one_letter_code
_entity_poly.pdbx_strand_id
1 'polypeptide(L)'
;KKYGIDAVSVKKIHESKTNNTLTLIESGKIQYVISTSAKGRIPSRDSVKIRRKTVERNIPCLTSLDTANALADCLKSHYSQHSTELIDINHMREEKLMLKFTKMQGIGNDYIYCSTFDQEISNPEALAVRLSDRHFGIGGDGIILVCPSKVADAKMKMYNLDGSEGKMCGNGIRCVGKFLYDHGMVDINEKDEITIETLSGIKKLKAYTSGGKVNRLRVDMGKAILDPKEIPVVLDGDKVVDRPVEIAGKNYNITCVSMGNPHCVVFMDDIDDLD
;
A
#
# COMPACT_ATOMS: atom_id res chain seq x y z
N LYS A 1 -22.89 -14.94 -36.16
CA LYS A 1 -24.19 -14.61 -36.78
C LYS A 1 -25.38 -14.58 -35.81
N LYS A 2 -25.31 -15.24 -34.65
CA LYS A 2 -26.40 -15.26 -33.64
C LYS A 2 -26.76 -13.87 -33.08
N TYR A 3 -25.85 -12.90 -33.16
CA TYR A 3 -25.97 -11.54 -32.62
C TYR A 3 -25.77 -10.44 -33.68
N GLY A 4 -25.93 -10.75 -34.97
CA GLY A 4 -25.78 -9.78 -36.05
C GLY A 4 -24.34 -9.30 -36.28
N ILE A 5 -23.32 -9.99 -35.71
CA ILE A 5 -21.92 -9.63 -35.84
C ILE A 5 -21.29 -10.41 -36.99
N ASP A 6 -20.67 -9.71 -37.96
CA ASP A 6 -19.84 -10.31 -38.98
C ASP A 6 -18.50 -10.73 -38.38
N ALA A 7 -18.31 -12.03 -38.29
CA ALA A 7 -17.09 -12.62 -37.68
C ALA A 7 -16.34 -13.43 -38.75
N VAL A 8 -15.03 -13.21 -38.79
CA VAL A 8 -14.09 -13.96 -39.62
C VAL A 8 -13.16 -14.77 -38.73
N SER A 9 -13.05 -16.07 -39.05
CA SER A 9 -12.10 -16.94 -38.33
C SER A 9 -10.70 -16.72 -38.87
N VAL A 10 -9.74 -16.58 -37.97
CA VAL A 10 -8.31 -16.42 -38.28
C VAL A 10 -7.53 -17.58 -37.73
N LYS A 11 -6.58 -18.10 -38.48
CA LYS A 11 -5.72 -19.21 -38.08
C LYS A 11 -4.77 -18.82 -36.96
N LYS A 12 -4.42 -19.78 -36.11
CA LYS A 12 -3.39 -19.58 -35.08
C LYS A 12 -2.01 -19.39 -35.74
N ILE A 13 -1.08 -18.81 -35.00
CA ILE A 13 0.26 -18.45 -35.50
C ILE A 13 1.00 -19.68 -36.05
N HIS A 14 0.84 -20.84 -35.43
CA HIS A 14 1.49 -22.09 -35.87
C HIS A 14 0.78 -22.82 -37.02
N GLU A 15 -0.47 -22.46 -37.33
CA GLU A 15 -1.30 -23.12 -38.38
C GLU A 15 -1.07 -22.53 -39.78
N SER A 16 -0.53 -21.31 -39.86
CA SER A 16 -0.26 -20.66 -41.13
C SER A 16 0.82 -19.59 -41.02
N LYS A 17 1.71 -19.51 -42.01
CA LYS A 17 2.77 -18.47 -42.05
C LYS A 17 2.27 -17.13 -42.59
N THR A 18 1.24 -17.13 -43.43
CA THR A 18 0.82 -15.95 -44.21
C THR A 18 -0.60 -15.46 -43.93
N ASN A 19 -1.40 -16.26 -43.20
CA ASN A 19 -2.78 -15.90 -42.86
C ASN A 19 -3.06 -16.32 -41.41
N ASN A 20 -2.47 -15.60 -40.47
CA ASN A 20 -2.62 -15.86 -39.05
C ASN A 20 -2.88 -14.56 -38.28
N THR A 21 -3.07 -14.67 -36.97
CA THR A 21 -3.35 -13.54 -36.08
C THR A 21 -2.28 -12.45 -36.14
N LEU A 22 -0.99 -12.77 -36.28
CA LEU A 22 0.07 -11.76 -36.38
C LEU A 22 0.00 -10.98 -37.70
N THR A 23 -0.16 -11.68 -38.81
CA THR A 23 -0.28 -11.03 -40.16
C THR A 23 -1.51 -10.13 -40.24
N LEU A 24 -2.61 -10.51 -39.56
CA LEU A 24 -3.78 -9.67 -39.47
C LEU A 24 -3.52 -8.38 -38.62
N ILE A 25 -2.82 -8.49 -37.51
CA ILE A 25 -2.39 -7.32 -36.69
C ILE A 25 -1.47 -6.41 -37.51
N GLU A 26 -0.57 -6.99 -38.32
CA GLU A 26 0.35 -6.24 -39.19
C GLU A 26 -0.34 -5.53 -40.37
N SER A 27 -1.52 -5.99 -40.75
CA SER A 27 -2.27 -5.42 -41.91
C SER A 27 -2.80 -4.00 -41.68
N GLY A 28 -2.75 -3.49 -40.45
CA GLY A 28 -3.30 -2.16 -40.08
C GLY A 28 -4.83 -2.08 -40.04
N LYS A 29 -5.53 -3.21 -40.20
CA LYS A 29 -6.99 -3.27 -40.16
C LYS A 29 -7.59 -3.44 -38.78
N ILE A 30 -6.76 -3.69 -37.79
CA ILE A 30 -7.18 -3.97 -36.40
C ILE A 30 -7.02 -2.71 -35.55
N GLN A 31 -8.10 -2.26 -34.92
CA GLN A 31 -8.12 -1.13 -33.99
C GLN A 31 -7.91 -1.55 -32.53
N TYR A 32 -8.40 -2.75 -32.16
CA TYR A 32 -8.30 -3.27 -30.79
C TYR A 32 -8.04 -4.77 -30.81
N VAL A 33 -7.31 -5.25 -29.81
CA VAL A 33 -7.12 -6.68 -29.57
C VAL A 33 -7.60 -7.02 -28.17
N ILE A 34 -8.44 -8.03 -28.03
CA ILE A 34 -8.87 -8.60 -26.76
C ILE A 34 -8.21 -9.97 -26.64
N SER A 35 -7.24 -10.12 -25.74
CA SER A 35 -6.48 -11.35 -25.55
C SER A 35 -6.61 -11.85 -24.12
N THR A 36 -7.67 -12.61 -23.86
CA THR A 36 -7.86 -13.32 -22.60
C THR A 36 -6.97 -14.56 -22.62
N SER A 37 -5.88 -14.54 -21.85
CA SER A 37 -4.93 -15.65 -21.83
C SER A 37 -5.31 -16.72 -20.80
N ALA A 38 -5.14 -17.99 -21.16
CA ALA A 38 -5.06 -19.07 -20.20
C ALA A 38 -3.90 -18.85 -19.20
N LYS A 39 -4.08 -19.28 -17.94
CA LYS A 39 -3.11 -19.13 -16.84
C LYS A 39 -1.69 -19.56 -17.23
N GLY A 40 -0.70 -18.73 -16.93
CA GLY A 40 0.74 -19.01 -17.02
C GLY A 40 1.51 -18.15 -18.04
N ARG A 41 2.69 -17.69 -17.65
CA ARG A 41 3.61 -16.87 -18.47
C ARG A 41 4.64 -17.73 -19.21
N ILE A 42 4.24 -18.41 -20.27
CA ILE A 42 5.20 -19.09 -21.13
C ILE A 42 5.54 -18.18 -22.32
N PRO A 43 6.80 -17.74 -22.50
CA PRO A 43 7.19 -16.80 -23.56
C PRO A 43 6.90 -17.26 -25.00
N SER A 44 6.81 -18.57 -25.20
CA SER A 44 6.52 -19.19 -26.50
C SER A 44 5.04 -19.21 -26.86
N ARG A 45 4.12 -18.82 -25.97
CA ARG A 45 2.69 -18.82 -26.24
C ARG A 45 2.30 -17.72 -27.23
N ASP A 46 1.35 -18.02 -28.08
CA ASP A 46 0.81 -17.09 -29.08
C ASP A 46 0.33 -15.77 -28.45
N SER A 47 -0.23 -15.81 -27.23
CA SER A 47 -0.67 -14.63 -26.50
C SER A 47 0.45 -13.61 -26.20
N VAL A 48 1.68 -14.10 -25.93
CA VAL A 48 2.84 -13.22 -25.71
C VAL A 48 3.27 -12.57 -27.02
N LYS A 49 3.30 -13.35 -28.11
CA LYS A 49 3.64 -12.84 -29.43
C LYS A 49 2.61 -11.80 -29.93
N ILE A 50 1.33 -12.07 -29.70
CA ILE A 50 0.23 -11.14 -30.02
C ILE A 50 0.40 -9.83 -29.26
N ARG A 51 0.57 -9.86 -27.95
CA ARG A 51 0.75 -8.65 -27.13
C ARG A 51 1.96 -7.83 -27.56
N ARG A 52 3.09 -8.49 -27.81
CA ARG A 52 4.29 -7.82 -28.28
C ARG A 52 4.02 -7.11 -29.61
N LYS A 53 3.37 -7.80 -30.56
CA LYS A 53 3.05 -7.25 -31.87
C LYS A 53 2.06 -6.09 -31.79
N THR A 54 1.07 -6.13 -30.89
CA THR A 54 0.12 -5.01 -30.70
C THR A 54 0.82 -3.76 -30.16
N VAL A 55 1.76 -3.94 -29.22
CA VAL A 55 2.59 -2.82 -28.68
C VAL A 55 3.46 -2.22 -29.80
N GLU A 56 4.13 -3.06 -30.61
CA GLU A 56 4.95 -2.60 -31.75
C GLU A 56 4.14 -1.82 -32.80
N ARG A 57 2.84 -2.06 -32.88
CA ARG A 57 1.91 -1.41 -33.83
C ARG A 57 1.02 -0.32 -33.23
N ASN A 58 1.25 0.04 -31.96
CA ASN A 58 0.43 0.98 -31.19
C ASN A 58 -1.07 0.62 -31.19
N ILE A 59 -1.41 -0.68 -31.17
CA ILE A 59 -2.78 -1.16 -31.11
C ILE A 59 -3.11 -1.49 -29.64
N PRO A 60 -4.17 -0.91 -29.04
CA PRO A 60 -4.62 -1.23 -27.70
C PRO A 60 -4.91 -2.72 -27.54
N CYS A 61 -4.33 -3.36 -26.52
CA CYS A 61 -4.50 -4.78 -26.22
C CYS A 61 -5.12 -4.96 -24.84
N LEU A 62 -6.39 -5.35 -24.80
CA LEU A 62 -7.14 -5.61 -23.57
C LEU A 62 -6.92 -7.05 -23.14
N THR A 63 -6.57 -7.25 -21.86
CA THR A 63 -6.20 -8.57 -21.34
C THR A 63 -7.22 -9.15 -20.36
N SER A 64 -8.26 -8.39 -20.02
CA SER A 64 -9.38 -8.83 -19.19
C SER A 64 -10.72 -8.60 -19.87
N LEU A 65 -11.69 -9.43 -19.57
CA LEU A 65 -13.07 -9.26 -20.04
C LEU A 65 -13.74 -8.03 -19.43
N ASP A 66 -13.40 -7.71 -18.17
CA ASP A 66 -13.97 -6.54 -17.50
C ASP A 66 -13.54 -5.25 -18.17
N THR A 67 -12.25 -5.13 -18.54
CA THR A 67 -11.77 -3.98 -19.32
C THR A 67 -12.40 -3.93 -20.72
N ALA A 68 -12.61 -5.08 -21.36
CA ALA A 68 -13.28 -5.13 -22.66
C ALA A 68 -14.76 -4.72 -22.56
N ASN A 69 -15.46 -5.14 -21.51
CA ASN A 69 -16.83 -4.73 -21.23
C ASN A 69 -16.93 -3.23 -20.96
N ALA A 70 -16.03 -2.70 -20.10
CA ALA A 70 -15.98 -1.26 -19.84
C ALA A 70 -15.75 -0.44 -21.12
N LEU A 71 -14.85 -0.89 -22.01
CA LEU A 71 -14.65 -0.26 -23.31
C LEU A 71 -15.92 -0.34 -24.17
N ALA A 72 -16.60 -1.50 -24.21
CA ALA A 72 -17.84 -1.66 -24.97
C ALA A 72 -18.95 -0.73 -24.45
N ASP A 73 -19.04 -0.52 -23.14
CA ASP A 73 -20.01 0.39 -22.54
C ASP A 73 -19.66 1.85 -22.84
N CYS A 74 -18.38 2.22 -22.82
CA CYS A 74 -17.92 3.53 -23.29
C CYS A 74 -18.28 3.77 -24.77
N LEU A 75 -18.09 2.78 -25.64
CA LEU A 75 -18.43 2.90 -27.06
C LEU A 75 -19.94 2.98 -27.29
N LYS A 76 -20.76 2.28 -26.50
CA LYS A 76 -22.24 2.37 -26.56
C LYS A 76 -22.77 3.72 -26.11
N SER A 77 -22.13 4.37 -25.19
CA SER A 77 -22.56 5.66 -24.65
C SER A 77 -22.40 6.83 -25.62
N HIS A 78 -21.93 6.56 -26.86
CA HIS A 78 -21.77 7.56 -27.95
C HIS A 78 -21.00 8.81 -27.51
N TYR A 79 -20.00 8.67 -26.64
CA TYR A 79 -19.07 9.75 -26.36
C TYR A 79 -18.32 10.13 -27.63
N SER A 80 -18.67 11.28 -28.20
CA SER A 80 -17.93 11.88 -29.30
C SER A 80 -16.89 12.85 -28.76
N GLN A 81 -15.89 13.20 -29.57
CA GLN A 81 -14.94 14.27 -29.22
C GLN A 81 -15.63 15.61 -28.88
N HIS A 82 -16.89 15.79 -29.33
CA HIS A 82 -17.69 16.98 -29.05
C HIS A 82 -18.54 16.87 -27.77
N SER A 83 -18.73 15.66 -27.24
CA SER A 83 -19.48 15.39 -26.00
C SER A 83 -18.58 14.92 -24.86
N THR A 84 -17.30 14.69 -25.10
CA THR A 84 -16.28 14.42 -24.10
C THR A 84 -15.51 15.69 -23.82
N GLU A 85 -15.74 16.26 -22.67
CA GLU A 85 -14.84 17.24 -22.10
C GLU A 85 -13.53 16.51 -21.77
N LEU A 86 -12.44 16.89 -22.42
CA LEU A 86 -11.11 16.47 -22.01
C LEU A 86 -10.85 17.10 -20.66
N ILE A 87 -11.17 16.35 -19.61
CA ILE A 87 -10.85 16.76 -18.26
C ILE A 87 -9.35 16.49 -18.09
N ASP A 88 -8.55 17.54 -18.16
CA ASP A 88 -7.17 17.50 -17.69
C ASP A 88 -7.21 17.04 -16.23
N ILE A 89 -6.67 15.83 -15.99
CA ILE A 89 -6.58 15.25 -14.64
C ILE A 89 -5.87 16.22 -13.68
N ASN A 90 -5.03 17.10 -14.19
CA ASN A 90 -4.38 18.16 -13.42
C ASN A 90 -5.32 19.33 -13.12
N HIS A 91 -6.38 19.54 -13.92
CA HIS A 91 -7.39 20.59 -13.77
C HIS A 91 -8.77 20.07 -13.31
N MET A 92 -8.97 18.78 -13.10
CA MET A 92 -10.16 18.24 -12.42
C MET A 92 -10.36 18.78 -11.00
N ARG A 93 -9.57 19.77 -10.57
CA ARG A 93 -9.31 20.05 -9.18
C ARG A 93 -9.59 21.48 -8.71
N GLU A 94 -10.26 22.29 -9.48
CA GLU A 94 -10.57 23.64 -8.96
C GLU A 94 -11.59 23.65 -7.82
N GLU A 95 -12.24 22.51 -7.50
CA GLU A 95 -13.13 22.38 -6.34
C GLU A 95 -13.01 21.07 -5.53
N LYS A 96 -11.98 20.24 -5.73
CA LYS A 96 -11.79 19.06 -4.90
C LYS A 96 -10.54 19.19 -4.04
N LEU A 97 -10.77 19.14 -2.73
CA LEU A 97 -9.74 19.05 -1.68
C LEU A 97 -8.56 18.19 -2.15
N MET A 98 -7.45 18.85 -2.43
CA MET A 98 -6.19 18.17 -2.68
C MET A 98 -5.68 17.60 -1.37
N LEU A 99 -5.57 16.27 -1.26
CA LEU A 99 -4.93 15.66 -0.11
C LEU A 99 -3.42 15.93 -0.16
N LYS A 100 -2.93 16.70 0.81
CA LYS A 100 -1.49 16.87 1.04
C LYS A 100 -0.97 15.71 1.86
N PHE A 101 0.05 15.06 1.38
CA PHE A 101 0.68 13.95 2.10
C PHE A 101 2.19 13.92 1.90
N THR A 102 2.88 13.24 2.81
CA THR A 102 4.30 12.91 2.69
C THR A 102 4.44 11.39 2.78
N LYS A 103 5.12 10.78 1.82
CA LYS A 103 5.46 9.37 1.88
C LYS A 103 6.77 9.20 2.65
N MET A 104 6.76 8.41 3.72
CA MET A 104 7.93 8.15 4.54
C MET A 104 8.03 6.68 4.90
N GLN A 105 9.23 6.22 5.24
CA GLN A 105 9.48 4.87 5.72
C GLN A 105 10.42 4.87 6.93
N GLY A 106 10.22 3.94 7.84
CA GLY A 106 11.10 3.65 8.96
C GLY A 106 11.43 2.17 9.00
N ILE A 107 12.68 1.81 8.65
CA ILE A 107 13.17 0.41 8.62
C ILE A 107 12.25 -0.49 7.75
N GLY A 108 11.95 -0.02 6.52
CA GLY A 108 11.12 -0.75 5.54
C GLY A 108 9.61 -0.64 5.74
N ASN A 109 9.14 -0.18 6.90
CA ASN A 109 7.73 0.03 7.18
C ASN A 109 7.31 1.39 6.62
N ASP A 110 6.55 1.41 5.53
CA ASP A 110 6.25 2.61 4.75
C ASP A 110 4.79 3.05 4.89
N TYR A 111 4.58 4.29 5.31
CA TYR A 111 3.28 4.89 5.52
C TYR A 111 3.10 6.18 4.73
N ILE A 112 1.84 6.55 4.53
CA ILE A 112 1.42 7.83 3.95
C ILE A 112 1.05 8.75 5.12
N TYR A 113 1.80 9.84 5.30
CA TYR A 113 1.61 10.79 6.40
C TYR A 113 0.79 11.97 5.94
N CYS A 114 -0.33 12.23 6.63
CA CYS A 114 -1.21 13.36 6.35
C CYS A 114 -1.31 14.25 7.60
N SER A 115 -1.00 15.52 7.46
CA SER A 115 -1.24 16.51 8.50
C SER A 115 -2.71 16.87 8.54
N THR A 116 -3.30 16.95 9.72
CA THR A 116 -4.64 17.51 9.92
C THR A 116 -4.62 18.90 10.58
N PHE A 117 -3.46 19.55 10.58
CA PHE A 117 -3.34 20.94 11.02
C PHE A 117 -3.90 21.93 9.99
N ASP A 118 -3.84 21.56 8.70
CA ASP A 118 -4.17 22.41 7.56
C ASP A 118 -5.13 21.77 6.55
N GLN A 119 -5.65 20.59 6.86
CA GLN A 119 -6.66 19.90 6.06
C GLN A 119 -7.52 18.98 6.93
N GLU A 120 -8.75 18.72 6.49
CA GLU A 120 -9.67 17.80 7.15
C GLU A 120 -9.70 16.44 6.44
N ILE A 121 -9.74 15.36 7.22
CA ILE A 121 -9.85 13.99 6.74
C ILE A 121 -11.05 13.35 7.42
N SER A 122 -12.15 13.25 6.68
CA SER A 122 -13.45 12.85 7.21
C SER A 122 -13.63 11.34 7.40
N ASN A 123 -12.93 10.51 6.62
CA ASN A 123 -13.04 9.03 6.70
C ASN A 123 -11.65 8.41 6.51
N PRO A 124 -10.83 8.39 7.57
CA PRO A 124 -9.46 7.90 7.47
C PRO A 124 -9.38 6.38 7.24
N GLU A 125 -10.33 5.58 7.71
CA GLU A 125 -10.37 4.14 7.53
C GLU A 125 -10.48 3.79 6.03
N ALA A 126 -11.48 4.35 5.35
CA ALA A 126 -11.66 4.14 3.92
C ALA A 126 -10.52 4.74 3.09
N LEU A 127 -9.96 5.87 3.55
CA LEU A 127 -8.81 6.49 2.92
C LEU A 127 -7.57 5.60 3.02
N ALA A 128 -7.35 4.96 4.17
CA ALA A 128 -6.25 4.02 4.38
C ALA A 128 -6.32 2.85 3.40
N VAL A 129 -7.47 2.20 3.29
CA VAL A 129 -7.67 1.09 2.34
C VAL A 129 -7.36 1.53 0.92
N ARG A 130 -7.90 2.68 0.50
CA ARG A 130 -7.74 3.18 -0.87
C ARG A 130 -6.30 3.60 -1.19
N LEU A 131 -5.66 4.37 -0.30
CA LEU A 131 -4.34 4.92 -0.57
C LEU A 131 -3.22 3.90 -0.39
N SER A 132 -3.41 2.90 0.49
CA SER A 132 -2.38 1.91 0.77
C SER A 132 -2.23 0.85 -0.32
N ASP A 133 -3.20 0.74 -1.22
CA ASP A 133 -3.07 -0.16 -2.38
C ASP A 133 -1.84 0.19 -3.20
N ARG A 134 -0.95 -0.81 -3.40
CA ARG A 134 0.34 -0.63 -4.08
C ARG A 134 0.21 -0.59 -5.61
N HIS A 135 -0.96 -0.92 -6.15
CA HIS A 135 -1.23 -0.93 -7.59
C HIS A 135 -2.13 0.22 -8.03
N PHE A 136 -3.14 0.57 -7.22
CA PHE A 136 -4.16 1.55 -7.58
C PHE A 136 -4.18 2.77 -6.65
N GLY A 137 -3.37 2.76 -5.58
CA GLY A 137 -3.18 3.87 -4.65
C GLY A 137 -1.78 4.46 -4.71
N ILE A 138 -1.38 5.09 -3.62
CA ILE A 138 -0.01 5.57 -3.39
C ILE A 138 0.89 4.39 -3.00
N GLY A 139 0.30 3.37 -2.39
CA GLY A 139 0.97 2.20 -1.86
C GLY A 139 1.60 2.44 -0.48
N GLY A 140 1.42 1.53 0.45
CA GLY A 140 2.02 1.59 1.78
C GLY A 140 1.42 0.58 2.73
N ASP A 141 1.95 0.54 3.96
CA ASP A 141 1.44 -0.32 5.02
C ASP A 141 0.22 0.30 5.73
N GLY A 142 -0.15 1.52 5.35
CA GLY A 142 -1.27 2.26 5.89
C GLY A 142 -1.08 3.77 5.76
N ILE A 143 -1.92 4.52 6.50
CA ILE A 143 -1.79 5.98 6.65
C ILE A 143 -1.52 6.35 8.11
N ILE A 144 -0.80 7.43 8.31
CA ILE A 144 -0.61 8.04 9.63
C ILE A 144 -1.07 9.49 9.56
N LEU A 145 -2.01 9.84 10.43
CA LEU A 145 -2.46 11.22 10.59
C LEU A 145 -1.63 11.89 11.68
N VAL A 146 -1.06 13.04 11.36
CA VAL A 146 -0.39 13.95 12.28
C VAL A 146 -1.40 15.02 12.67
N CYS A 147 -1.96 14.90 13.87
CA CYS A 147 -3.08 15.73 14.34
C CYS A 147 -2.63 16.72 15.44
N PRO A 148 -3.35 17.82 15.64
CA PRO A 148 -3.21 18.63 16.82
C PRO A 148 -3.46 17.83 18.11
N SER A 149 -2.74 18.14 19.19
CA SER A 149 -2.96 17.60 20.53
C SER A 149 -3.12 18.71 21.53
N LYS A 150 -3.88 18.43 22.60
CA LYS A 150 -4.02 19.34 23.75
C LYS A 150 -3.01 19.05 24.87
N VAL A 151 -2.31 17.92 24.79
CA VAL A 151 -1.47 17.38 25.88
C VAL A 151 -0.05 17.03 25.41
N ALA A 152 0.25 17.17 24.13
CA ALA A 152 1.52 16.87 23.50
C ALA A 152 1.78 17.82 22.32
N ASP A 153 2.97 17.76 21.72
CA ASP A 153 3.28 18.58 20.53
C ASP A 153 2.42 18.19 19.32
N ALA A 154 2.10 16.90 19.21
CA ALA A 154 1.16 16.39 18.21
C ALA A 154 0.50 15.10 18.69
N LYS A 155 -0.54 14.67 17.96
CA LYS A 155 -1.20 13.38 18.13
C LYS A 155 -1.00 12.54 16.87
N MET A 156 -0.60 11.29 17.05
CA MET A 156 -0.52 10.31 15.99
C MET A 156 -1.77 9.42 16.01
N LYS A 157 -2.46 9.34 14.87
CA LYS A 157 -3.44 8.29 14.60
C LYS A 157 -2.96 7.48 13.42
N MET A 158 -3.01 6.17 13.51
CA MET A 158 -2.58 5.31 12.42
C MET A 158 -3.67 4.34 12.01
N TYR A 159 -3.75 4.09 10.73
CA TYR A 159 -4.68 3.16 10.12
C TYR A 159 -3.90 2.22 9.21
N ASN A 160 -4.08 0.93 9.43
CA ASN A 160 -3.45 -0.11 8.63
C ASN A 160 -4.03 -0.14 7.22
N LEU A 161 -3.42 -0.91 6.34
CA LEU A 161 -3.87 -1.07 4.95
C LEU A 161 -5.30 -1.65 4.83
N ASP A 162 -5.81 -2.32 5.86
CA ASP A 162 -7.18 -2.86 5.95
C ASP A 162 -8.19 -1.86 6.55
N GLY A 163 -7.74 -0.65 6.91
CA GLY A 163 -8.54 0.41 7.53
C GLY A 163 -8.64 0.30 9.06
N SER A 164 -8.11 -0.73 9.69
CA SER A 164 -8.13 -0.87 11.14
C SER A 164 -7.23 0.19 11.82
N GLU A 165 -7.71 0.79 12.92
CA GLU A 165 -6.93 1.74 13.70
C GLU A 165 -5.92 1.01 14.58
N GLY A 166 -4.64 1.34 14.43
CA GLY A 166 -3.55 0.81 15.24
C GLY A 166 -3.26 1.66 16.46
N LYS A 167 -2.91 1.03 17.57
CA LYS A 167 -2.63 1.74 18.82
C LYS A 167 -1.34 2.57 18.75
N MET A 168 -0.29 2.03 18.14
CA MET A 168 1.01 2.67 18.00
C MET A 168 1.91 1.87 17.05
N CYS A 169 2.80 2.57 16.33
CA CYS A 169 3.86 1.96 15.51
C CYS A 169 5.20 2.63 15.86
N GLY A 170 6.14 1.88 16.40
CA GLY A 170 7.47 2.39 16.77
C GLY A 170 8.29 2.91 15.59
N ASN A 171 8.10 2.33 14.40
CA ASN A 171 8.71 2.81 13.16
C ASN A 171 8.02 4.09 12.69
N GLY A 172 6.69 4.09 12.66
CA GLY A 172 5.88 5.21 12.21
C GLY A 172 6.04 6.47 13.07
N ILE A 173 6.10 6.33 14.39
CA ILE A 173 6.23 7.49 15.29
C ILE A 173 7.57 8.23 15.10
N ARG A 174 8.65 7.54 14.72
CA ARG A 174 9.91 8.20 14.36
C ARG A 174 9.75 9.08 13.12
N CYS A 175 9.01 8.60 12.13
CA CYS A 175 8.68 9.42 10.97
C CYS A 175 7.80 10.61 11.34
N VAL A 176 6.85 10.47 12.30
CA VAL A 176 6.06 11.61 12.81
C VAL A 176 6.97 12.66 13.45
N GLY A 177 7.92 12.25 14.31
CA GLY A 177 8.87 13.18 14.91
C GLY A 177 9.72 13.92 13.86
N LYS A 178 10.19 13.20 12.83
CA LYS A 178 10.89 13.82 11.71
C LYS A 178 9.98 14.76 10.90
N PHE A 179 8.74 14.35 10.64
CA PHE A 179 7.75 15.18 9.95
C PHE A 179 7.53 16.50 10.66
N LEU A 180 7.30 16.48 11.98
CA LEU A 180 7.09 17.68 12.79
C LEU A 180 8.27 18.64 12.72
N TYR A 181 9.49 18.12 12.80
CA TYR A 181 10.69 18.94 12.69
C TYR A 181 10.89 19.51 11.27
N ASP A 182 10.81 18.67 10.25
CA ASP A 182 11.07 19.08 8.86
C ASP A 182 10.03 20.11 8.35
N HIS A 183 8.83 20.13 8.94
CA HIS A 183 7.78 21.12 8.62
C HIS A 183 7.75 22.31 9.58
N GLY A 184 8.75 22.44 10.47
CA GLY A 184 8.85 23.56 11.40
C GLY A 184 7.74 23.63 12.44
N MET A 185 7.08 22.50 12.74
CA MET A 185 5.98 22.40 13.70
C MET A 185 6.47 22.28 15.15
N VAL A 186 7.72 21.93 15.34
CA VAL A 186 8.40 21.84 16.65
C VAL A 186 9.80 22.42 16.55
N ASP A 187 10.23 23.17 17.58
CA ASP A 187 11.60 23.64 17.73
C ASP A 187 12.32 22.79 18.79
N ILE A 188 13.26 21.97 18.32
CA ILE A 188 14.07 21.11 19.20
C ILE A 188 15.22 21.85 19.88
N ASN A 189 15.52 23.09 19.50
CA ASN A 189 16.50 23.93 20.19
C ASN A 189 15.92 24.48 21.49
N GLU A 190 14.60 24.64 21.56
CA GLU A 190 13.88 25.07 22.75
C GLU A 190 13.47 23.89 23.66
N LYS A 191 13.30 22.69 23.07
CA LYS A 191 12.86 21.48 23.77
C LYS A 191 13.78 20.32 23.43
N ASP A 192 14.31 19.66 24.47
CA ASP A 192 15.14 18.47 24.30
C ASP A 192 14.38 17.26 23.70
N GLU A 193 13.06 17.25 23.83
CA GLU A 193 12.21 16.13 23.46
C GLU A 193 10.96 16.59 22.69
N ILE A 194 10.55 15.81 21.69
CA ILE A 194 9.27 15.92 21.02
C ILE A 194 8.29 14.96 21.68
N THR A 195 7.12 15.42 22.04
CA THR A 195 6.07 14.61 22.66
C THR A 195 4.97 14.30 21.65
N ILE A 196 4.54 13.03 21.59
CA ILE A 196 3.49 12.58 20.66
C ILE A 196 2.43 11.79 21.44
N GLU A 197 1.21 12.27 21.42
CA GLU A 197 0.05 11.56 21.92
C GLU A 197 -0.29 10.38 21.00
N THR A 198 -0.48 9.19 21.58
CA THR A 198 -0.90 7.97 20.88
C THR A 198 -1.99 7.26 21.69
N LEU A 199 -2.66 6.26 21.10
CA LEU A 199 -3.58 5.40 21.84
C LEU A 199 -2.88 4.57 22.94
N SER A 200 -1.55 4.44 22.87
CA SER A 200 -0.72 3.78 23.90
C SER A 200 -0.07 4.79 24.86
N GLY A 201 -0.65 5.99 25.01
CA GLY A 201 -0.14 7.08 25.84
C GLY A 201 0.83 8.01 25.12
N ILE A 202 1.34 8.99 25.88
CA ILE A 202 2.29 9.97 25.36
C ILE A 202 3.68 9.33 25.24
N LYS A 203 4.27 9.45 24.05
CA LYS A 203 5.63 9.00 23.76
C LYS A 203 6.56 10.19 23.63
N LYS A 204 7.78 10.04 24.14
CA LYS A 204 8.82 11.04 24.11
C LYS A 204 9.89 10.64 23.10
N LEU A 205 10.24 11.57 22.22
CA LEU A 205 11.21 11.35 21.16
C LEU A 205 12.35 12.35 21.30
N LYS A 206 13.59 11.86 21.31
CA LYS A 206 14.77 12.70 21.20
C LYS A 206 15.27 12.69 19.75
N ALA A 207 15.31 13.86 19.14
CA ALA A 207 15.80 14.04 17.78
C ALA A 207 17.30 14.36 17.78
N TYR A 208 18.00 13.80 16.79
CA TYR A 208 19.41 14.11 16.51
C TYR A 208 19.49 14.67 15.09
N THR A 209 20.05 15.86 14.98
CA THR A 209 20.10 16.58 13.71
C THR A 209 21.52 16.72 13.20
N SER A 210 21.65 16.80 11.90
CA SER A 210 22.87 17.18 11.18
C SER A 210 22.50 17.88 9.88
N GLY A 211 23.16 19.01 9.59
CA GLY A 211 22.86 19.81 8.39
C GLY A 211 21.42 20.33 8.33
N GLY A 212 20.81 20.66 9.48
CA GLY A 212 19.42 21.16 9.55
C GLY A 212 18.33 20.11 9.30
N LYS A 213 18.67 18.82 9.31
CA LYS A 213 17.71 17.71 9.12
C LYS A 213 17.82 16.70 10.24
N VAL A 214 16.72 16.10 10.61
CA VAL A 214 16.70 14.94 11.49
C VAL A 214 17.26 13.73 10.75
N ASN A 215 18.32 13.13 11.32
CA ASN A 215 18.93 11.90 10.80
C ASN A 215 18.68 10.68 11.69
N ARG A 216 18.37 10.89 12.96
CA ARG A 216 18.06 9.82 13.92
C ARG A 216 17.05 10.30 14.95
N LEU A 217 16.17 9.40 15.39
CA LEU A 217 15.26 9.60 16.51
C LEU A 217 15.35 8.44 17.50
N ARG A 218 15.42 8.76 18.77
CA ARG A 218 15.27 7.83 19.88
C ARG A 218 13.87 7.99 20.43
N VAL A 219 13.13 6.89 20.59
CA VAL A 219 11.78 6.87 21.14
C VAL A 219 11.84 6.20 22.51
N ASP A 220 11.24 6.82 23.52
CA ASP A 220 10.95 6.16 24.79
C ASP A 220 9.67 5.34 24.63
N MET A 221 9.83 4.02 24.53
CA MET A 221 8.72 3.08 24.39
C MET A 221 8.05 2.74 25.71
N GLY A 222 8.63 3.18 26.85
CA GLY A 222 8.19 2.78 28.18
C GLY A 222 8.77 1.42 28.59
N LYS A 223 8.20 0.84 29.66
CA LYS A 223 8.62 -0.47 30.17
C LYS A 223 7.97 -1.59 29.35
N ALA A 224 8.72 -2.67 29.15
CA ALA A 224 8.19 -3.90 28.58
C ALA A 224 7.15 -4.51 29.54
N ILE A 225 6.02 -4.92 29.00
CA ILE A 225 4.97 -5.65 29.70
C ILE A 225 5.23 -7.13 29.49
N LEU A 226 5.38 -7.88 30.57
CA LEU A 226 5.64 -9.31 30.56
C LEU A 226 4.50 -10.13 31.18
N ASP A 227 3.54 -9.49 31.84
CA ASP A 227 2.35 -10.14 32.37
C ASP A 227 1.48 -10.71 31.25
N PRO A 228 1.28 -12.04 31.17
CA PRO A 228 0.46 -12.67 30.13
C PRO A 228 -0.97 -12.13 30.06
N LYS A 229 -1.53 -11.66 31.17
CA LYS A 229 -2.89 -11.10 31.23
C LYS A 229 -3.02 -9.75 30.53
N GLU A 230 -1.92 -8.98 30.49
CA GLU A 230 -1.85 -7.70 29.78
C GLU A 230 -1.38 -7.87 28.31
N ILE A 231 -0.89 -9.07 27.96
CA ILE A 231 -0.59 -9.50 26.61
C ILE A 231 -1.68 -10.52 26.23
N PRO A 232 -2.18 -10.63 25.00
CA PRO A 232 -3.19 -11.64 24.64
C PRO A 232 -2.56 -13.05 24.55
N VAL A 233 -2.08 -13.56 25.71
CA VAL A 233 -1.41 -14.85 25.87
C VAL A 233 -2.19 -15.69 26.86
N VAL A 234 -2.58 -16.91 26.42
CA VAL A 234 -3.35 -17.88 27.23
C VAL A 234 -2.38 -18.92 27.82
N LEU A 235 -1.43 -18.45 28.63
CA LEU A 235 -0.49 -19.29 29.35
C LEU A 235 -0.41 -18.84 30.82
N ASP A 236 -0.36 -19.80 31.74
CA ASP A 236 -0.30 -19.53 33.18
C ASP A 236 1.07 -19.00 33.60
N GLY A 237 1.08 -18.25 34.70
CA GLY A 237 2.26 -17.70 35.36
C GLY A 237 2.36 -16.18 35.29
N ASP A 238 3.37 -15.60 35.93
CA ASP A 238 3.58 -14.14 36.02
C ASP A 238 4.25 -13.58 34.72
N LYS A 239 4.90 -14.44 33.96
CA LYS A 239 5.56 -14.10 32.69
C LYS A 239 5.77 -15.34 31.85
N VAL A 240 5.82 -15.13 30.52
CA VAL A 240 6.19 -16.16 29.56
C VAL A 240 7.56 -15.81 28.98
N VAL A 241 8.62 -16.40 29.54
CA VAL A 241 10.00 -16.19 29.11
C VAL A 241 10.67 -17.54 28.94
N ASP A 242 11.20 -17.81 27.77
CA ASP A 242 11.87 -19.06 27.38
C ASP A 242 11.04 -20.31 27.74
N ARG A 243 9.75 -20.24 27.52
CA ARG A 243 8.79 -21.28 27.92
C ARG A 243 8.57 -22.27 26.79
N PRO A 244 8.71 -23.59 27.06
CA PRO A 244 8.48 -24.60 26.06
C PRO A 244 6.97 -24.67 25.70
N VAL A 245 6.68 -24.69 24.42
CA VAL A 245 5.33 -24.89 23.86
C VAL A 245 5.43 -25.76 22.63
N GLU A 246 4.37 -26.55 22.39
CA GLU A 246 4.24 -27.31 21.16
C GLU A 246 3.40 -26.55 20.16
N ILE A 247 3.94 -26.31 18.97
CA ILE A 247 3.25 -25.64 17.85
C ILE A 247 3.41 -26.53 16.63
N ALA A 248 2.29 -26.97 16.05
CA ALA A 248 2.26 -27.82 14.86
C ALA A 248 3.12 -29.10 14.98
N GLY A 249 3.18 -29.72 16.20
CA GLY A 249 3.97 -30.93 16.47
C GLY A 249 5.47 -30.71 16.66
N LYS A 250 5.92 -29.46 16.70
CA LYS A 250 7.30 -29.08 17.00
C LYS A 250 7.37 -28.32 18.35
N ASN A 251 8.41 -28.57 19.12
CA ASN A 251 8.65 -27.85 20.39
C ASN A 251 9.47 -26.59 20.15
N TYR A 252 8.98 -25.48 20.70
CA TYR A 252 9.64 -24.17 20.66
C TYR A 252 9.72 -23.57 22.06
N ASN A 253 10.78 -22.85 22.32
CA ASN A 253 10.84 -21.97 23.52
C ASN A 253 10.40 -20.56 23.12
N ILE A 254 9.32 -20.07 23.72
CA ILE A 254 8.76 -18.75 23.41
C ILE A 254 8.95 -17.76 24.53
N THR A 255 9.12 -16.51 24.15
CA THR A 255 9.07 -15.36 25.06
C THR A 255 8.01 -14.38 24.57
N CYS A 256 7.02 -14.07 25.41
CA CYS A 256 5.97 -13.12 25.09
C CYS A 256 6.21 -11.79 25.80
N VAL A 257 6.11 -10.70 25.04
CA VAL A 257 6.35 -9.34 25.53
C VAL A 257 5.47 -8.34 24.78
N SER A 258 5.01 -7.31 25.47
CA SER A 258 4.36 -6.17 24.82
C SER A 258 5.15 -4.89 25.06
N MET A 259 5.37 -4.13 23.97
CA MET A 259 5.92 -2.76 23.97
C MET A 259 4.85 -1.75 23.56
N GLY A 260 3.57 -2.09 23.80
CA GLY A 260 2.39 -1.37 23.31
C GLY A 260 1.67 -2.15 22.19
N ASN A 261 2.36 -3.10 21.58
CA ASN A 261 1.82 -4.17 20.75
C ASN A 261 2.42 -5.51 21.20
N PRO A 262 1.67 -6.62 21.13
CA PRO A 262 2.14 -7.93 21.57
C PRO A 262 3.14 -8.54 20.59
N HIS A 263 4.15 -9.20 21.13
CA HIS A 263 5.15 -9.96 20.38
C HIS A 263 5.33 -11.34 21.01
N CYS A 264 5.45 -12.35 20.17
CA CYS A 264 5.94 -13.67 20.53
C CYS A 264 7.32 -13.87 19.87
N VAL A 265 8.34 -14.04 20.68
CA VAL A 265 9.73 -14.16 20.21
C VAL A 265 10.18 -15.60 20.38
N VAL A 266 10.73 -16.17 19.33
CA VAL A 266 11.36 -17.49 19.29
C VAL A 266 12.79 -17.30 18.81
N PHE A 267 13.76 -17.84 19.54
CA PHE A 267 15.14 -17.88 19.11
C PHE A 267 15.41 -19.23 18.44
N MET A 268 15.93 -19.20 17.23
CA MET A 268 16.21 -20.38 16.40
C MET A 268 17.60 -20.25 15.78
N ASP A 269 18.27 -21.37 15.60
CA ASP A 269 19.60 -21.41 14.94
C ASP A 269 19.47 -21.18 13.43
N ASP A 270 18.34 -21.60 12.85
CA ASP A 270 18.01 -21.40 11.44
C ASP A 270 16.54 -21.01 11.28
N ILE A 271 16.27 -20.05 10.41
CA ILE A 271 14.92 -19.54 10.11
C ILE A 271 14.40 -20.04 8.75
N ASP A 272 15.24 -20.73 7.96
CA ASP A 272 14.86 -21.24 6.63
C ASP A 272 13.91 -22.45 6.73
N ASP A 273 13.80 -23.06 7.93
CA ASP A 273 12.85 -24.14 8.24
C ASP A 273 11.46 -23.67 8.71
N LEU A 274 11.18 -22.38 8.65
CA LEU A 274 9.85 -21.83 8.96
C LEU A 274 8.99 -21.81 7.71
N ASP A 275 8.24 -22.89 7.49
CA ASP A 275 7.17 -22.99 6.48
C ASP A 275 5.81 -22.54 7.03
#